data_e6fcd7839b917edcb40c0d8eca181402
#
_entry.id   e6fcd7839b917edcb40c0d8eca181402
#
_cell.length_a   1.000
_cell.length_b   1.000
_cell.length_c   1.000
_cell.angle_alpha   90.00
_cell.angle_beta   90.00
_cell.angle_gamma   90.00
#
_symmetry.space_group_name_H-M   'P 1'
#
loop_
_entity.id
_entity.type
_entity.pdbx_description
1 polymer ?
#
loop_
_entity_poly.entity_id
_entity_poly.type
_entity_poly.pdbx_seq_one_letter_code
_entity_poly.pdbx_strand_id
1 'polypeptide(L)'
;MKAARWIGIFVAVALGVLLLLAAVGVFSERSVVIIENGGEQDADMAVDVVNSNQFSWRGRLRPGERVVRLARFSDNSFRIACRDADGEHAHTGGYVTNGMPQVVTIKVNGCANVSTEVDF
;
A
#
# COMPACT_ATOMS: atom_id res chain seq x y z
N MET A 1 -17.23 -30.35 30.92
CA MET A 1 -17.34 -28.88 30.80
C MET A 1 -16.00 -28.17 30.95
N LYS A 2 -15.14 -28.54 31.89
CA LYS A 2 -13.79 -27.94 32.02
C LYS A 2 -12.90 -28.21 30.79
N ALA A 3 -12.99 -29.37 30.16
CA ALA A 3 -12.19 -29.75 29.00
C ALA A 3 -12.49 -28.89 27.76
N ALA A 4 -13.76 -28.55 27.50
CA ALA A 4 -14.16 -27.70 26.36
C ALA A 4 -13.64 -26.27 26.50
N ARG A 5 -13.56 -25.76 27.73
CA ARG A 5 -13.03 -24.43 28.02
C ARG A 5 -11.53 -24.31 27.74
N TRP A 6 -10.76 -25.35 28.09
CA TRP A 6 -9.34 -25.42 27.80
C TRP A 6 -9.04 -25.54 26.30
N ILE A 7 -9.83 -26.33 25.57
CA ILE A 7 -9.69 -26.47 24.12
C ILE A 7 -9.93 -25.13 23.41
N GLY A 8 -10.93 -24.36 23.82
CA GLY A 8 -11.21 -23.04 23.27
C GLY A 8 -10.05 -22.06 23.49
N ILE A 9 -9.43 -22.05 24.66
CA ILE A 9 -8.27 -21.22 24.97
C ILE A 9 -7.06 -21.63 24.12
N PHE A 10 -6.80 -22.92 23.97
CA PHE A 10 -5.72 -23.43 23.13
C PHE A 10 -5.85 -23.03 21.67
N VAL A 11 -7.05 -23.14 21.10
CA VAL A 11 -7.33 -22.73 19.73
C VAL A 11 -7.14 -21.23 19.55
N ALA A 12 -7.60 -20.40 20.48
CA ALA A 12 -7.46 -18.95 20.42
C ALA A 12 -5.97 -18.53 20.46
N VAL A 13 -5.17 -19.14 21.32
CA VAL A 13 -3.72 -18.88 21.41
C VAL A 13 -3.01 -19.31 20.13
N ALA A 14 -3.33 -20.47 19.57
CA ALA A 14 -2.74 -20.97 18.33
C ALA A 14 -3.05 -20.04 17.14
N LEU A 15 -4.29 -19.58 17.02
CA LEU A 15 -4.69 -18.62 15.98
C LEU A 15 -3.96 -17.28 16.14
N GLY A 16 -3.82 -16.78 17.35
CA GLY A 16 -3.09 -15.54 17.63
C GLY A 16 -1.62 -15.63 17.23
N VAL A 17 -0.95 -16.74 17.54
CA VAL A 17 0.44 -16.99 17.17
C VAL A 17 0.59 -17.10 15.64
N LEU A 18 -0.32 -17.81 14.97
CA LEU A 18 -0.30 -17.93 13.49
C LEU A 18 -0.48 -16.59 12.82
N LEU A 19 -1.39 -15.75 13.30
CA LEU A 19 -1.59 -14.40 12.75
C LEU A 19 -0.35 -13.52 12.95
N LEU A 20 0.29 -13.61 14.11
CA LEU A 20 1.50 -12.88 14.40
C LEU A 20 2.66 -13.31 13.49
N LEU A 21 2.87 -14.62 13.32
CA LEU A 21 3.89 -15.15 12.43
C LEU A 21 3.63 -14.78 10.98
N ALA A 22 2.39 -14.81 10.52
CA ALA A 22 2.01 -14.38 9.18
C ALA A 22 2.30 -12.89 8.99
N ALA A 23 1.98 -12.03 9.96
CA ALA A 23 2.27 -10.61 9.92
C ALA A 23 3.77 -10.33 9.84
N VAL A 24 4.58 -10.99 10.67
CA VAL A 24 6.05 -10.87 10.64
C VAL A 24 6.61 -11.36 9.31
N GLY A 25 6.13 -12.48 8.77
CA GLY A 25 6.56 -13.01 7.48
C GLY A 25 6.19 -12.09 6.32
N VAL A 26 5.02 -11.45 6.36
CA VAL A 26 4.57 -10.49 5.34
C VAL A 26 5.39 -9.20 5.39
N PHE A 27 5.64 -8.65 6.58
CA PHE A 27 6.30 -7.35 6.73
C PHE A 27 7.83 -7.43 6.75
N SER A 28 8.45 -8.59 6.96
CA SER A 28 9.91 -8.70 7.08
C SER A 28 10.67 -8.44 5.77
N GLU A 29 10.05 -8.71 4.60
CA GLU A 29 10.72 -8.60 3.30
C GLU A 29 9.93 -7.79 2.27
N ARG A 30 8.75 -7.28 2.64
CA ARG A 30 7.85 -6.57 1.73
C ARG A 30 7.54 -5.19 2.23
N SER A 31 7.47 -4.27 1.27
CA SER A 31 6.99 -2.92 1.52
C SER A 31 5.48 -2.84 1.31
N VAL A 32 4.86 -1.88 1.98
CA VAL A 32 3.43 -1.61 1.86
C VAL A 32 3.26 -0.34 1.04
N VAL A 33 2.41 -0.40 0.03
CA VAL A 33 2.02 0.77 -0.78
C VAL A 33 0.55 1.08 -0.48
N ILE A 34 0.32 2.28 0.02
CA ILE A 34 -1.02 2.80 0.31
C ILE A 34 -1.31 3.91 -0.69
N ILE A 35 -2.41 3.77 -1.43
CA ILE A 35 -2.87 4.76 -2.40
C ILE A 35 -4.23 5.23 -1.92
N GLU A 36 -4.37 6.53 -1.63
CA GLU A 36 -5.63 7.08 -1.16
C GLU A 36 -6.04 8.35 -1.89
N ASN A 37 -7.35 8.49 -2.08
CA ASN A 37 -7.95 9.69 -2.66
C ASN A 37 -8.54 10.54 -1.53
N GLY A 38 -7.86 11.61 -1.17
CA GLY A 38 -8.33 12.60 -0.21
C GLY A 38 -8.99 13.81 -0.84
N GLY A 39 -9.17 13.81 -2.17
CA GLY A 39 -9.86 14.88 -2.91
C GLY A 39 -11.37 14.73 -2.91
N GLU A 40 -12.05 15.59 -3.62
CA GLU A 40 -13.52 15.63 -3.71
C GLU A 40 -14.08 14.96 -4.97
N GLN A 41 -13.21 14.54 -5.89
CA GLN A 41 -13.57 13.94 -7.18
C GLN A 41 -12.98 12.53 -7.28
N ASP A 42 -13.60 11.72 -8.15
CA ASP A 42 -13.02 10.44 -8.54
C ASP A 42 -11.69 10.66 -9.25
N ALA A 43 -10.72 9.81 -9.01
CA ALA A 43 -9.42 9.87 -9.66
C ALA A 43 -9.13 8.54 -10.36
N ASP A 44 -8.87 8.59 -11.66
CA ASP A 44 -8.33 7.46 -12.42
C ASP A 44 -6.82 7.48 -12.31
N MET A 45 -6.24 6.43 -11.77
CA MET A 45 -4.82 6.40 -11.43
C MET A 45 -4.11 5.21 -12.05
N ALA A 46 -2.85 5.43 -12.40
CA ALA A 46 -1.88 4.40 -12.71
C ALA A 46 -0.60 4.68 -11.92
N VAL A 47 -0.17 3.72 -11.13
CA VAL A 47 1.02 3.82 -10.28
C VAL A 47 1.97 2.69 -10.64
N ASP A 48 3.18 3.03 -11.03
CA ASP A 48 4.24 2.05 -11.31
C ASP A 48 5.59 2.57 -10.81
N VAL A 49 6.59 1.71 -10.83
CA VAL A 49 7.98 2.10 -10.54
C VAL A 49 8.75 2.33 -11.84
N VAL A 50 9.68 3.28 -11.81
CA VAL A 50 10.31 3.84 -13.01
C VAL A 50 11.21 2.84 -13.73
N ASN A 51 11.99 2.06 -12.96
CA ASN A 51 13.08 1.25 -13.52
C ASN A 51 12.84 -0.26 -13.53
N SER A 52 11.63 -0.71 -13.22
CA SER A 52 11.33 -2.14 -13.19
C SER A 52 9.84 -2.41 -13.30
N ASN A 53 9.47 -3.68 -13.38
CA ASN A 53 8.08 -4.14 -13.36
C ASN A 53 7.68 -4.69 -11.99
N GLN A 54 8.35 -4.30 -10.92
CA GLN A 54 8.12 -4.82 -9.58
C GLN A 54 6.79 -4.43 -8.98
N PHE A 55 6.24 -3.29 -9.42
CA PHE A 55 4.95 -2.80 -8.98
C PHE A 55 4.21 -2.11 -10.11
N SER A 56 2.93 -2.42 -10.25
CA SER A 56 2.03 -1.72 -11.15
C SER A 56 0.60 -1.85 -10.62
N TRP A 57 -0.09 -0.74 -10.52
CA TRP A 57 -1.49 -0.71 -10.13
C TRP A 57 -2.25 0.31 -10.96
N ARG A 58 -3.46 -0.05 -11.39
CA ARG A 58 -4.37 0.84 -12.10
C ARG A 58 -5.77 0.69 -11.54
N GLY A 59 -6.46 1.79 -11.38
CA GLY A 59 -7.83 1.78 -10.92
C GLY A 59 -8.41 3.18 -10.74
N ARG A 60 -9.69 3.21 -10.42
CA ARG A 60 -10.40 4.42 -10.06
C ARG A 60 -10.61 4.43 -8.56
N LEU A 61 -10.26 5.53 -7.91
CA LEU A 61 -10.54 5.78 -6.50
C LEU A 61 -11.58 6.87 -6.37
N ARG A 62 -12.65 6.57 -5.64
CA ARG A 62 -13.63 7.56 -5.21
C ARG A 62 -13.06 8.38 -4.05
N PRO A 63 -13.64 9.57 -3.76
CA PRO A 63 -13.24 10.33 -2.56
C PRO A 63 -13.29 9.48 -1.30
N GLY A 64 -12.19 9.49 -0.54
CA GLY A 64 -12.04 8.72 0.69
C GLY A 64 -11.67 7.26 0.52
N GLU A 65 -11.60 6.73 -0.68
CA GLU A 65 -11.16 5.35 -0.92
C GLU A 65 -9.66 5.18 -0.78
N ARG A 66 -9.27 3.99 -0.33
CA ARG A 66 -7.89 3.61 -0.10
C ARG A 66 -7.63 2.22 -0.66
N VAL A 67 -6.47 2.03 -1.26
CA VAL A 67 -5.95 0.74 -1.72
C VAL A 67 -4.65 0.45 -1.01
N VAL A 68 -4.49 -0.78 -0.52
CA VAL A 68 -3.27 -1.24 0.13
C VAL A 68 -2.72 -2.42 -0.65
N ARG A 69 -1.44 -2.36 -1.02
CA ARG A 69 -0.75 -3.41 -1.76
C ARG A 69 0.60 -3.70 -1.13
N LEU A 70 1.03 -4.94 -1.25
CA LEU A 70 2.35 -5.39 -0.82
C LEU A 70 3.25 -5.57 -2.03
N ALA A 71 4.50 -5.14 -1.91
CA ALA A 71 5.47 -5.28 -2.98
C ALA A 71 6.90 -5.35 -2.45
N ARG A 72 7.79 -5.90 -3.26
CA ARG A 72 9.24 -5.86 -3.04
C ARG A 72 9.84 -4.89 -4.04
N PHE A 73 10.75 -4.05 -3.56
CA PHE A 73 11.39 -3.05 -4.39
C PHE A 73 12.90 -3.22 -4.41
N SER A 74 13.50 -3.05 -5.59
CA SER A 74 14.86 -2.57 -5.73
C SER A 74 14.85 -1.03 -5.55
N ASP A 75 16.03 -0.41 -5.48
CA ASP A 75 16.12 1.06 -5.43
C ASP A 75 15.37 1.68 -6.61
N ASN A 76 14.33 2.46 -6.33
CA ASN A 76 13.42 2.93 -7.36
C ASN A 76 12.60 4.14 -6.91
N SER A 77 11.98 4.81 -7.87
CA SER A 77 11.00 5.88 -7.64
C SER A 77 9.65 5.51 -8.24
N PHE A 78 8.59 6.14 -7.76
CA PHE A 78 7.24 5.94 -8.27
C PHE A 78 6.92 6.92 -9.38
N ARG A 79 6.21 6.43 -10.38
CA ARG A 79 5.59 7.22 -11.42
C ARG A 79 4.07 7.09 -11.28
N ILE A 80 3.40 8.23 -11.18
CA ILE A 80 1.97 8.29 -10.91
C ILE A 80 1.31 9.10 -12.02
N ALA A 81 0.40 8.47 -12.75
CA ALA A 81 -0.50 9.16 -13.67
C ALA A 81 -1.86 9.27 -13.01
N CYS A 82 -2.44 10.45 -13.01
CA CYS A 82 -3.72 10.75 -12.38
C CYS A 82 -4.58 11.58 -13.29
N ARG A 83 -5.86 11.18 -13.45
CA ARG A 83 -6.83 11.85 -14.28
C ARG A 83 -8.11 12.09 -13.50
N ASP A 84 -8.56 13.32 -13.49
CA ASP A 84 -9.83 13.73 -12.90
C ASP A 84 -10.59 14.67 -13.84
N ALA A 85 -11.65 15.30 -13.35
CA ALA A 85 -12.45 16.24 -14.16
C ALA A 85 -11.66 17.47 -14.62
N ASP A 86 -10.59 17.83 -13.92
CA ASP A 86 -9.75 18.99 -14.22
C ASP A 86 -8.60 18.68 -15.18
N GLY A 87 -8.42 17.42 -15.55
CA GLY A 87 -7.41 17.01 -16.53
C GLY A 87 -6.53 15.85 -16.07
N GLU A 88 -5.48 15.62 -16.85
CA GLU A 88 -4.51 14.55 -16.63
C GLU A 88 -3.18 15.13 -16.17
N HIS A 89 -2.62 14.54 -15.12
CA HIS A 89 -1.35 14.95 -14.54
C HIS A 89 -0.44 13.74 -14.30
N ALA A 90 0.85 13.93 -14.49
CA ALA A 90 1.86 12.93 -14.21
C ALA A 90 2.81 13.44 -13.13
N HIS A 91 3.12 12.59 -12.17
CA HIS A 91 4.02 12.90 -11.07
C HIS A 91 5.07 11.80 -10.93
N THR A 92 6.25 12.20 -10.51
CA THR A 92 7.33 11.27 -10.14
C THR A 92 7.79 11.65 -8.74
N GLY A 93 7.86 10.70 -7.84
CA GLY A 93 8.26 10.98 -6.46
C GLY A 93 8.36 9.73 -5.61
N GLY A 94 8.86 9.93 -4.38
CA GLY A 94 9.13 8.85 -3.48
C GLY A 94 10.33 8.01 -3.91
N TYR A 95 11.17 7.64 -2.98
CA TYR A 95 12.30 6.75 -3.24
C TYR A 95 12.25 5.58 -2.29
N VAL A 96 12.29 4.38 -2.84
CA VAL A 96 12.31 3.13 -2.08
C VAL A 96 13.68 2.48 -2.19
N THR A 97 14.14 1.89 -1.09
CA THR A 97 15.46 1.28 -0.98
C THR A 97 15.34 -0.24 -0.95
N ASN A 98 16.23 -0.91 -1.65
CA ASN A 98 16.30 -2.37 -1.68
C ASN A 98 16.63 -2.93 -0.28
N GLY A 99 15.95 -4.01 0.09
CA GLY A 99 16.24 -4.78 1.29
C GLY A 99 15.69 -4.23 2.60
N MET A 100 14.94 -3.12 2.57
CA MET A 100 14.33 -2.53 3.77
C MET A 100 12.81 -2.50 3.63
N PRO A 101 12.06 -2.95 4.66
CA PRO A 101 10.61 -2.75 4.68
C PRO A 101 10.27 -1.26 4.79
N GLN A 102 9.38 -0.78 3.95
CA GLN A 102 8.98 0.61 3.89
C GLN A 102 7.46 0.72 3.75
N VAL A 103 6.91 1.82 4.22
CA VAL A 103 5.50 2.18 3.98
C VAL A 103 5.48 3.38 3.05
N VAL A 104 4.93 3.18 1.87
CA VAL A 104 4.77 4.24 0.86
C VAL A 104 3.32 4.69 0.87
N THR A 105 3.09 5.96 1.13
CA THR A 105 1.75 6.56 1.08
C THR A 105 1.67 7.54 -0.07
N ILE A 106 0.81 7.23 -1.04
CA ILE A 106 0.51 8.09 -2.17
C ILE A 106 -0.87 8.69 -1.92
N LYS A 107 -0.90 9.99 -1.69
CA LYS A 107 -2.13 10.72 -1.38
C LYS A 107 -2.47 11.71 -2.48
N VAL A 108 -3.68 11.60 -2.99
CA VAL A 108 -4.23 12.47 -4.03
C VAL A 108 -5.20 13.46 -3.38
N ASN A 109 -4.92 14.75 -3.51
CA ASN A 109 -5.83 15.83 -3.15
C ASN A 109 -6.21 16.61 -4.42
N GLY A 110 -6.89 15.93 -5.36
CA GLY A 110 -7.00 16.34 -6.75
C GLY A 110 -5.74 15.93 -7.54
N CYS A 111 -5.90 15.59 -8.80
CA CYS A 111 -4.79 15.05 -9.60
C CYS A 111 -3.62 16.03 -9.82
N ALA A 112 -3.85 17.33 -9.63
CA ALA A 112 -2.79 18.33 -9.64
C ALA A 112 -1.93 18.34 -8.35
N ASN A 113 -2.42 17.75 -7.25
CA ASN A 113 -1.79 17.75 -5.94
C ASN A 113 -1.62 16.32 -5.41
N VAL A 114 -0.62 15.64 -5.91
CA VAL A 114 -0.27 14.28 -5.48
C VAL A 114 1.00 14.32 -4.64
N SER A 115 0.94 13.76 -3.44
CA SER A 115 2.09 13.64 -2.55
C SER A 115 2.48 12.18 -2.35
N THR A 116 3.77 11.93 -2.20
CA THR A 116 4.31 10.60 -1.92
C THR A 116 5.22 10.69 -0.71
N GLU A 117 4.91 9.90 0.32
CA GLU A 117 5.71 9.79 1.53
C GLU A 117 6.23 8.37 1.67
N VAL A 118 7.49 8.24 2.08
CA VAL A 118 8.13 6.95 2.33
C VAL A 118 8.64 6.94 3.77
N ASP A 119 8.12 6.01 4.57
CA ASP A 119 8.48 5.81 5.96
C ASP A 119 9.16 4.45 6.16
N PHE A 120 10.13 4.43 7.04
CA PHE A 120 10.90 3.23 7.37
C PHE A 120 10.43 2.56 8.65
#